data_0a13f2879f62736138e871a6a396dc2b
#
_entry.id   0a13f2879f62736138e871a6a396dc2b
#
_cell.length_a   1.000
_cell.length_b   1.000
_cell.length_c   1.000
_cell.angle_alpha   90.00
_cell.angle_beta   90.00
_cell.angle_gamma   90.00
#
_symmetry.space_group_name_H-M   'P 1'
#
loop_
_entity.id
_entity.type
_entity.pdbx_description
1 polymer ?
#
loop_
_entity_poly.entity_id
_entity_poly.type
_entity_poly.pdbx_seq_one_letter_code
_entity_poly.pdbx_strand_id
1 'polypeptide(L)'
;ITGMRVTEVASMNEKIAFPEPQYDVEDTSTILMRMENGAQCVVQSNFNIPDEASKWRVEFFGTKGRLLGDTMIGQIDGGKLNAVFIDKNVAYSAEQTHADDVGVEIPGDFGNMYTREIESFSDSILNNKPLVVPASDAVHVQRIMEKAYASGEELKIMKI
;
A
#
# COMPACT_ATOMS: atom_id res chain seq x y z
N ILE A 1 6.18 1.83 5.88
CA ILE A 1 5.49 3.13 5.88
C ILE A 1 4.90 3.41 7.27
N THR A 2 4.04 2.56 7.78
CA THR A 2 3.34 2.78 9.06
C THR A 2 4.15 2.42 10.30
N GLY A 3 5.19 1.62 10.16
CA GLY A 3 5.96 1.05 11.28
C GLY A 3 5.22 -0.03 12.09
N MET A 4 4.01 -0.41 11.66
CA MET A 4 3.17 -1.40 12.34
C MET A 4 3.25 -2.76 11.65
N ARG A 5 3.12 -3.85 12.42
CA ARG A 5 3.09 -5.21 11.91
C ARG A 5 1.67 -5.65 11.53
N VAL A 6 1.56 -6.42 10.46
CA VAL A 6 0.33 -7.13 10.11
C VAL A 6 0.22 -8.38 10.97
N THR A 7 -0.96 -8.64 11.51
CA THR A 7 -1.22 -9.79 12.39
C THR A 7 -2.16 -10.83 11.78
N GLU A 8 -3.05 -10.38 10.88
CA GLU A 8 -4.02 -11.22 10.21
C GLU A 8 -4.20 -10.78 8.76
N VAL A 9 -4.46 -11.73 7.86
CA VAL A 9 -4.71 -11.49 6.45
C VAL A 9 -5.84 -12.36 5.93
N ALA A 10 -6.64 -11.78 5.03
CA ALA A 10 -7.60 -12.49 4.20
C ALA A 10 -7.42 -12.04 2.75
N SER A 11 -7.59 -12.94 1.78
CA SER A 11 -7.48 -12.56 0.37
C SER A 11 -8.46 -13.32 -0.53
N MET A 12 -8.69 -12.72 -1.71
CA MET A 12 -9.29 -13.32 -2.88
C MET A 12 -8.31 -13.13 -4.04
N ASN A 13 -7.92 -14.22 -4.67
CA ASN A 13 -6.97 -14.24 -5.76
C ASN A 13 -7.61 -14.97 -6.92
N GLU A 14 -7.74 -14.31 -8.07
CA GLU A 14 -8.47 -14.84 -9.22
C GLU A 14 -7.68 -14.63 -10.51
N LYS A 15 -7.96 -15.50 -11.47
CA LYS A 15 -7.48 -15.40 -12.83
C LYS A 15 -8.68 -15.12 -13.74
N ILE A 16 -8.88 -13.85 -14.07
CA ILE A 16 -10.12 -13.37 -14.70
C ILE A 16 -9.93 -13.06 -16.18
N ALA A 17 -8.88 -12.31 -16.53
CA ALA A 17 -8.75 -11.75 -17.86
C ALA A 17 -7.93 -12.61 -18.82
N PHE A 18 -7.05 -13.45 -18.31
CA PHE A 18 -6.17 -14.31 -19.12
C PHE A 18 -6.44 -15.79 -18.85
N PRO A 19 -7.60 -16.33 -19.31
CA PRO A 19 -8.02 -17.70 -18.99
C PRO A 19 -7.13 -18.77 -19.66
N GLU A 20 -6.53 -18.46 -20.80
CA GLU A 20 -5.61 -19.35 -21.49
C GLU A 20 -4.18 -19.19 -20.94
N PRO A 21 -3.63 -20.21 -20.30
CA PRO A 21 -2.44 -20.04 -19.50
C PRO A 21 -1.15 -20.08 -20.31
N GLN A 22 -0.49 -18.93 -20.41
CA GLN A 22 0.97 -18.91 -20.46
C GLN A 22 1.58 -18.99 -19.05
N TYR A 23 0.76 -18.86 -18.00
CA TYR A 23 1.12 -18.89 -16.58
C TYR A 23 -0.10 -19.31 -15.74
N ASP A 24 0.13 -19.82 -14.54
CA ASP A 24 -0.88 -20.35 -13.62
C ASP A 24 -0.99 -19.50 -12.33
N VAL A 25 -0.67 -18.22 -12.43
CA VAL A 25 -0.80 -17.24 -11.33
C VAL A 25 -2.04 -16.36 -11.53
N GLU A 26 -2.48 -15.73 -10.47
CA GLU A 26 -3.57 -14.77 -10.47
C GLU A 26 -3.22 -13.51 -11.28
N ASP A 27 -4.23 -12.89 -11.86
CA ASP A 27 -4.14 -11.57 -12.49
C ASP A 27 -4.90 -10.49 -11.70
N THR A 28 -5.64 -10.90 -10.70
CA THR A 28 -6.44 -10.03 -9.82
C THR A 28 -6.33 -10.52 -8.39
N SER A 29 -6.01 -9.63 -7.46
CA SER A 29 -5.93 -9.93 -6.04
C SER A 29 -6.51 -8.79 -5.20
N THR A 30 -7.28 -9.15 -4.17
CA THR A 30 -7.72 -8.25 -3.12
C THR A 30 -7.33 -8.83 -1.78
N ILE A 31 -6.54 -8.08 -1.02
CA ILE A 31 -5.99 -8.50 0.27
C ILE A 31 -6.50 -7.54 1.35
N LEU A 32 -7.12 -8.09 2.39
CA LEU A 32 -7.52 -7.38 3.61
C LEU A 32 -6.57 -7.78 4.74
N MET A 33 -6.00 -6.80 5.42
CA MET A 33 -5.06 -7.02 6.51
C MET A 33 -5.51 -6.31 7.78
N ARG A 34 -5.20 -6.92 8.93
CA ARG A 34 -5.32 -6.29 10.26
C ARG A 34 -3.93 -6.01 10.80
N MET A 35 -3.72 -4.79 11.23
CA MET A 35 -2.50 -4.35 11.89
C MET A 35 -2.55 -4.65 13.40
N GLU A 36 -1.40 -4.68 14.06
CA GLU A 36 -1.28 -4.96 15.50
C GLU A 36 -2.04 -3.99 16.41
N ASN A 37 -2.29 -2.75 15.96
CA ASN A 37 -3.10 -1.76 16.67
C ASN A 37 -4.60 -1.80 16.32
N GLY A 38 -5.03 -2.80 15.51
CA GLY A 38 -6.41 -2.97 15.04
C GLY A 38 -6.77 -2.18 13.78
N ALA A 39 -5.87 -1.36 13.23
CA ALA A 39 -6.10 -0.71 11.94
C ALA A 39 -6.29 -1.75 10.83
N GLN A 40 -7.06 -1.38 9.81
CA GLN A 40 -7.30 -2.22 8.65
C GLN A 40 -6.61 -1.63 7.43
N CYS A 41 -6.11 -2.50 6.57
CA CYS A 41 -5.51 -2.14 5.29
C CYS A 41 -6.11 -3.01 4.19
N VAL A 42 -6.43 -2.41 3.07
CA VAL A 42 -6.87 -3.10 1.85
C VAL A 42 -5.84 -2.85 0.76
N VAL A 43 -5.39 -3.90 0.12
CA VAL A 43 -4.56 -3.82 -1.09
C VAL A 43 -5.32 -4.48 -2.22
N GLN A 44 -5.44 -3.76 -3.33
CA GLN A 44 -6.00 -4.30 -4.55
C GLN A 44 -4.95 -4.21 -5.65
N SER A 45 -4.68 -5.32 -6.30
CA SER A 45 -3.75 -5.44 -7.42
C SER A 45 -4.45 -6.07 -8.61
N ASN A 46 -4.15 -5.56 -9.81
CA ASN A 46 -4.82 -5.99 -11.01
C ASN A 46 -3.88 -5.84 -12.21
N PHE A 47 -3.49 -6.96 -12.82
CA PHE A 47 -2.60 -7.01 -13.99
C PHE A 47 -3.33 -6.95 -15.33
N ASN A 48 -4.66 -6.96 -15.30
CA ASN A 48 -5.48 -6.97 -16.51
C ASN A 48 -5.97 -5.57 -16.92
N ILE A 49 -5.59 -4.52 -16.20
CA ILE A 49 -5.89 -3.14 -16.54
C ILE A 49 -4.69 -2.54 -17.29
N PRO A 50 -4.86 -2.03 -18.51
CA PRO A 50 -3.81 -1.32 -19.23
C PRO A 50 -3.28 -0.12 -18.45
N ASP A 51 -2.00 0.19 -18.60
CA ASP A 51 -1.33 1.28 -17.87
C ASP A 51 -2.04 2.63 -18.04
N GLU A 52 -2.59 2.91 -19.23
CA GLU A 52 -3.32 4.14 -19.53
C GLU A 52 -4.63 4.28 -18.74
N ALA A 53 -5.23 3.15 -18.31
CA ALA A 53 -6.45 3.12 -17.51
C ALA A 53 -6.19 2.86 -16.02
N SER A 54 -4.96 2.50 -15.68
CA SER A 54 -4.54 2.15 -14.34
C SER A 54 -4.40 3.39 -13.45
N LYS A 55 -4.72 3.25 -12.16
CA LYS A 55 -4.46 4.28 -11.15
C LYS A 55 -3.70 3.69 -9.99
N TRP A 56 -2.56 4.28 -9.72
CA TRP A 56 -1.68 3.94 -8.61
C TRP A 56 -1.98 4.89 -7.45
N ARG A 57 -2.80 4.43 -6.51
CA ARG A 57 -3.29 5.26 -5.41
C ARG A 57 -3.03 4.58 -4.08
N VAL A 58 -2.64 5.40 -3.10
CA VAL A 58 -2.59 4.99 -1.69
C VAL A 58 -3.31 6.03 -0.84
N GLU A 59 -4.16 5.56 0.07
CA GLU A 59 -4.88 6.41 1.00
C GLU A 59 -4.64 5.96 2.44
N PHE A 60 -4.44 6.92 3.33
CA PHE A 60 -4.34 6.68 4.76
C PHE A 60 -5.39 7.52 5.48
N PHE A 61 -6.28 6.86 6.19
CA PHE A 61 -7.28 7.50 7.03
C PHE A 61 -6.87 7.37 8.49
N GLY A 62 -6.70 8.50 9.15
CA GLY A 62 -6.29 8.58 10.54
C GLY A 62 -7.15 9.52 11.36
N THR A 63 -6.97 9.50 12.68
CA THR A 63 -7.70 10.35 13.61
C THR A 63 -7.39 11.84 13.49
N LYS A 64 -6.37 12.20 12.72
CA LYS A 64 -5.94 13.60 12.50
C LYS A 64 -6.15 14.05 11.05
N GLY A 65 -6.68 13.19 10.18
CA GLY A 65 -6.89 13.52 8.79
C GLY A 65 -6.67 12.38 7.84
N ARG A 66 -6.51 12.72 6.58
CA ARG A 66 -6.31 11.79 5.47
C ARG A 66 -5.06 12.18 4.68
N LEU A 67 -4.31 11.19 4.24
CA LEU A 67 -3.28 11.34 3.20
C LEU A 67 -3.75 10.63 1.94
N LEU A 68 -3.57 11.28 0.80
CA LEU A 68 -3.85 10.73 -0.51
C LEU A 68 -2.59 10.85 -1.37
N GLY A 69 -2.00 9.71 -1.70
CA GLY A 69 -0.95 9.60 -2.70
C GLY A 69 -1.54 9.17 -4.05
N ASP A 70 -1.37 9.99 -5.06
CA ASP A 70 -1.79 9.68 -6.42
C ASP A 70 -0.57 9.52 -7.30
N THR A 71 -0.50 8.40 -8.02
CA THR A 71 0.61 8.07 -8.93
C THR A 71 1.99 8.03 -8.24
N MET A 72 2.02 7.76 -6.93
CA MET A 72 3.26 7.73 -6.12
C MET A 72 3.87 6.34 -5.97
N ILE A 73 3.07 5.30 -6.15
CA ILE A 73 3.47 3.91 -6.00
C ILE A 73 3.52 3.30 -7.39
N GLY A 74 4.70 3.05 -7.89
CA GLY A 74 4.89 2.51 -9.21
C GLY A 74 6.31 2.79 -9.71
N GLN A 75 6.66 2.25 -10.85
CA GLN A 75 7.98 2.43 -11.49
C GLN A 75 7.99 3.64 -12.41
N ILE A 76 7.40 4.74 -11.96
CA ILE A 76 7.28 5.99 -12.73
C ILE A 76 7.81 7.15 -11.90
N ASP A 77 8.37 8.13 -12.59
CA ASP A 77 8.77 9.38 -11.98
C ASP A 77 7.56 10.29 -11.81
N GLY A 78 7.38 10.83 -10.60
CA GLY A 78 6.33 11.78 -10.30
C GLY A 78 5.34 11.28 -9.25
N GLY A 79 4.18 11.92 -9.23
CA GLY A 79 3.12 11.67 -8.26
C GLY A 79 2.80 12.90 -7.42
N LYS A 80 1.72 12.81 -6.66
CA LYS A 80 1.26 13.87 -5.76
C LYS A 80 0.86 13.28 -4.42
N LEU A 81 1.23 13.96 -3.36
CA LEU A 81 0.78 13.66 -2.01
C LEU A 81 -0.04 14.83 -1.49
N ASN A 82 -1.29 14.56 -1.12
CA ASN A 82 -2.18 15.56 -0.53
C ASN A 82 -2.55 15.15 0.88
N ALA A 83 -2.67 16.13 1.79
CA ALA A 83 -3.10 15.94 3.15
C ALA A 83 -4.34 16.79 3.46
N VAL A 84 -5.35 16.16 4.04
CA VAL A 84 -6.49 16.86 4.65
C VAL A 84 -6.34 16.73 6.15
N PHE A 85 -6.25 17.85 6.87
CA PHE A 85 -6.15 17.86 8.32
C PHE A 85 -7.52 18.09 8.95
N ILE A 86 -7.88 17.28 9.94
CA ILE A 86 -9.11 17.44 10.69
C ILE A 86 -8.88 18.47 11.82
N ASP A 87 -9.69 19.51 11.86
CA ASP A 87 -9.73 20.39 13.02
C ASP A 87 -10.27 19.61 14.23
N LYS A 88 -9.64 19.80 15.39
CA LYS A 88 -10.01 19.11 16.64
C LYS A 88 -11.44 19.36 17.09
N ASN A 89 -12.07 20.38 16.55
CA ASN A 89 -13.46 20.77 16.88
C ASN A 89 -14.52 20.20 15.92
N VAL A 90 -14.10 19.45 14.89
CA VAL A 90 -15.04 18.81 13.95
C VAL A 90 -15.40 17.44 14.47
N ALA A 91 -16.68 17.26 14.80
CA ALA A 91 -17.25 15.97 15.15
C ALA A 91 -17.89 15.32 13.92
N TYR A 92 -18.12 14.01 13.99
CA TYR A 92 -18.89 13.31 12.99
C TYR A 92 -20.27 13.96 12.83
N SER A 93 -20.63 14.32 11.59
CA SER A 93 -21.95 14.81 11.24
C SER A 93 -22.70 13.76 10.42
N ALA A 94 -23.90 13.41 10.84
CA ALA A 94 -24.77 12.51 10.09
C ALA A 94 -25.29 13.12 8.78
N GLU A 95 -25.13 14.42 8.56
CA GLU A 95 -25.55 15.13 7.35
C GLU A 95 -24.69 14.80 6.13
N GLN A 96 -23.58 14.12 6.31
CA GLN A 96 -22.67 13.70 5.23
C GLN A 96 -22.39 14.80 4.20
N THR A 97 -22.08 15.98 4.69
CA THR A 97 -21.71 17.11 3.83
C THR A 97 -20.45 16.74 3.03
N HIS A 98 -20.49 16.93 1.72
CA HIS A 98 -19.35 16.69 0.85
C HIS A 98 -18.20 17.63 1.24
N ALA A 99 -17.07 17.05 1.61
CA ALA A 99 -15.81 17.76 1.61
C ALA A 99 -15.21 17.64 0.20
N ASP A 100 -15.41 18.63 -0.63
CA ASP A 100 -14.70 18.76 -1.92
C ASP A 100 -13.24 19.18 -1.72
N ASP A 101 -12.73 19.05 -0.49
CA ASP A 101 -11.40 19.47 -0.15
C ASP A 101 -10.37 18.47 -0.65
N VAL A 102 -9.63 18.84 -1.69
CA VAL A 102 -8.46 18.11 -2.19
C VAL A 102 -7.30 18.14 -1.20
N GLY A 103 -7.39 18.96 -0.15
CA GLY A 103 -6.36 19.11 0.86
C GLY A 103 -5.19 19.97 0.42
N VAL A 104 -4.15 19.95 1.23
CA VAL A 104 -2.88 20.68 0.99
C VAL A 104 -1.90 19.73 0.33
N GLU A 105 -1.30 20.12 -0.77
CA GLU A 105 -0.24 19.35 -1.41
C GLU A 105 1.00 19.36 -0.53
N ILE A 106 1.52 18.18 -0.22
CA ILE A 106 2.76 17.98 0.50
C ILE A 106 3.88 17.92 -0.54
N PRO A 107 4.80 18.88 -0.56
CA PRO A 107 5.89 18.88 -1.52
C PRO A 107 6.80 17.68 -1.28
N GLY A 108 7.20 17.04 -2.36
CA GLY A 108 8.11 15.90 -2.34
C GLY A 108 8.81 15.74 -3.69
N ASP A 109 9.94 15.07 -3.65
CA ASP A 109 10.65 14.66 -4.85
C ASP A 109 10.41 13.15 -5.03
N PHE A 110 9.56 12.79 -5.97
CA PHE A 110 9.08 11.43 -6.23
C PHE A 110 9.79 10.77 -7.42
N GLY A 111 10.91 11.32 -7.89
CA GLY A 111 11.68 10.76 -9.00
C GLY A 111 12.90 9.95 -8.59
N ASN A 112 13.54 9.29 -9.57
CA ASN A 112 14.81 8.58 -9.44
C ASN A 112 14.82 7.49 -8.34
N MET A 113 13.73 6.76 -8.16
CA MET A 113 13.55 5.81 -7.07
C MET A 113 14.65 4.74 -7.01
N TYR A 114 15.05 4.17 -8.14
CA TYR A 114 16.10 3.15 -8.20
C TYR A 114 17.48 3.71 -7.83
N THR A 115 17.81 4.92 -8.30
CA THR A 115 19.06 5.58 -7.94
C THR A 115 19.11 5.83 -6.43
N ARG A 116 18.03 6.33 -5.83
CA ARG A 116 17.91 6.56 -4.39
C ARG A 116 17.99 5.29 -3.57
N GLU A 117 17.40 4.19 -4.06
CA GLU A 117 17.51 2.89 -3.40
C GLU A 117 18.97 2.43 -3.34
N ILE A 118 19.70 2.48 -4.47
CA ILE A 118 21.11 2.10 -4.56
C ILE A 118 22.00 3.02 -3.72
N GLU A 119 21.77 4.33 -3.77
CA GLU A 119 22.50 5.30 -2.97
C GLU A 119 22.26 5.11 -1.47
N SER A 120 21.03 4.88 -1.05
CA SER A 120 20.67 4.61 0.35
C SER A 120 21.31 3.33 0.86
N PHE A 121 21.31 2.27 0.07
CA PHE A 121 21.97 1.01 0.42
C PHE A 121 23.49 1.18 0.52
N SER A 122 24.08 1.86 -0.45
CA SER A 122 25.54 2.15 -0.49
C SER A 122 25.96 3.01 0.72
N ASP A 123 25.17 4.04 1.05
CA ASP A 123 25.42 4.90 2.21
C ASP A 123 25.32 4.12 3.53
N SER A 124 24.41 3.17 3.62
CA SER A 124 24.32 2.29 4.79
C SER A 124 25.56 1.45 5.00
N ILE A 125 26.16 0.94 3.91
CA ILE A 125 27.42 0.17 3.98
C ILE A 125 28.62 1.07 4.32
N LEU A 126 28.78 2.17 3.58
CA LEU A 126 29.96 3.03 3.68
C LEU A 126 30.02 3.78 5.02
N ASN A 127 28.87 4.16 5.55
CA ASN A 127 28.76 4.99 6.76
C ASN A 127 28.19 4.23 7.97
N ASN A 128 28.06 2.90 7.86
CA ASN A 128 27.52 2.03 8.92
C ASN A 128 26.18 2.51 9.48
N LYS A 129 25.29 2.99 8.58
CA LYS A 129 23.96 3.44 8.93
C LYS A 129 22.97 2.27 8.90
N PRO A 130 21.88 2.30 9.69
CA PRO A 130 20.82 1.32 9.58
C PRO A 130 20.19 1.35 8.19
N LEU A 131 19.79 0.18 7.68
CA LEU A 131 19.03 0.08 6.44
C LEU A 131 17.65 0.75 6.58
N VAL A 132 17.23 1.48 5.57
CA VAL A 132 15.88 2.08 5.51
C VAL A 132 14.80 0.99 5.51
N VAL A 133 15.07 -0.12 4.80
CA VAL A 133 14.22 -1.31 4.81
C VAL A 133 15.08 -2.50 5.30
N PRO A 134 14.99 -2.88 6.57
CA PRO A 134 15.74 -4.01 7.10
C PRO A 134 15.19 -5.34 6.56
N ALA A 135 16.06 -6.35 6.45
CA ALA A 135 15.70 -7.69 5.97
C ALA A 135 14.54 -8.33 6.79
N SER A 136 14.42 -7.99 8.07
CA SER A 136 13.30 -8.44 8.91
C SER A 136 11.93 -7.98 8.39
N ASP A 137 11.88 -6.80 7.78
CA ASP A 137 10.64 -6.29 7.20
C ASP A 137 10.31 -7.00 5.89
N ALA A 138 11.31 -7.28 5.06
CA ALA A 138 11.14 -8.09 3.87
C ALA A 138 10.64 -9.51 4.19
N VAL A 139 11.20 -10.15 5.21
CA VAL A 139 10.72 -11.47 5.70
C VAL A 139 9.27 -11.39 6.19
N HIS A 140 8.89 -10.30 6.88
CA HIS A 140 7.52 -10.11 7.32
C HIS A 140 6.55 -9.97 6.14
N VAL A 141 6.91 -9.17 5.13
CA VAL A 141 6.12 -9.03 3.91
C VAL A 141 5.98 -10.37 3.18
N GLN A 142 7.05 -11.15 3.07
CA GLN A 142 6.99 -12.49 2.46
C GLN A 142 6.01 -13.41 3.20
N ARG A 143 5.99 -13.40 4.53
CA ARG A 143 5.02 -14.18 5.32
C ARG A 143 3.57 -13.72 5.08
N ILE A 144 3.36 -12.41 4.94
CA ILE A 144 2.03 -11.88 4.59
C ILE A 144 1.57 -12.45 3.25
N MET A 145 2.44 -12.45 2.23
CA MET A 145 2.13 -12.98 0.90
C MET A 145 1.81 -14.48 0.95
N GLU A 146 2.64 -15.28 1.61
CA GLU A 146 2.38 -16.73 1.80
C GLU A 146 1.02 -16.99 2.47
N LYS A 147 0.70 -16.21 3.52
CA LYS A 147 -0.58 -16.34 4.22
C LYS A 147 -1.75 -15.79 3.41
N ALA A 148 -1.53 -14.80 2.56
CA ALA A 148 -2.55 -14.32 1.63
C ALA A 148 -2.93 -15.41 0.61
N TYR A 149 -1.96 -16.08 0.00
CA TYR A 149 -2.23 -17.22 -0.88
C TYR A 149 -3.00 -18.32 -0.16
N ALA A 150 -2.52 -18.76 1.01
CA ALA A 150 -3.21 -19.78 1.81
C ALA A 150 -4.65 -19.33 2.20
N SER A 151 -4.84 -18.03 2.48
CA SER A 151 -6.17 -17.49 2.77
C SER A 151 -7.12 -17.59 1.59
N GLY A 152 -6.66 -17.28 0.37
CA GLY A 152 -7.45 -17.40 -0.85
C GLY A 152 -7.84 -18.84 -1.17
N GLU A 153 -6.94 -19.80 -0.96
CA GLU A 153 -7.19 -21.23 -1.16
C GLU A 153 -8.15 -21.82 -0.12
N GLU A 154 -7.98 -21.45 1.14
CA GLU A 154 -8.75 -22.03 2.26
C GLU A 154 -10.01 -21.21 2.61
N LEU A 155 -10.22 -20.06 1.99
CA LEU A 155 -11.34 -19.14 2.22
C LEU A 155 -11.51 -18.74 3.69
N LYS A 156 -10.39 -18.47 4.36
CA LYS A 156 -10.39 -18.08 5.79
C LYS A 156 -9.31 -17.05 6.13
N ILE A 157 -9.50 -16.36 7.25
CA ILE A 157 -8.50 -15.44 7.80
C ILE A 157 -7.31 -16.22 8.33
N MET A 158 -6.09 -15.83 7.95
CA MET A 158 -4.83 -16.42 8.40
C MET A 158 -4.13 -15.48 9.38
N LYS A 159 -3.46 -16.05 10.37
CA LYS A 159 -2.53 -15.33 11.26
C LYS A 159 -1.12 -15.32 10.67
N ILE A 160 -0.43 -14.20 10.87
CA ILE A 160 0.95 -13.99 10.42
C ILE A 160 1.93 -14.49 11.48
#